data_1cf5dc6a9197d4ce9bc33881e7ee4df7
#
_entry.id   1cf5dc6a9197d4ce9bc33881e7ee4df7
#
_cell.length_a   1.000
_cell.length_b   1.000
_cell.length_c   1.000
_cell.angle_alpha   90.00
_cell.angle_beta   90.00
_cell.angle_gamma   90.00
#
_symmetry.space_group_name_H-M   'P 1'
#
loop_
_entity.id
_entity.type
_entity.pdbx_description
1 polymer ?
#
loop_
_entity_poly.entity_id
_entity_poly.type
_entity_poly.pdbx_seq_one_letter_code
_entity_poly.pdbx_strand_id
1 'polypeptide(L)'
;MNPQHTIPCMKDGDFCLNESRAIATYLITKYGKDDKLYPKDVVTRAIVDQRLYFDMGNFYKSFGDCVYPIMFGGPTPGKEFYRTCNVLF
;
A
#
# COMPACT_ATOMS: atom_id res chain seq x y z
N MET A 1 -2.87 3.63 -20.79
CA MET A 1 -3.15 4.23 -19.47
C MET A 1 -2.43 3.53 -18.33
N ASN A 2 -2.45 2.23 -18.27
CA ASN A 2 -1.72 1.46 -17.27
C ASN A 2 -1.04 0.24 -17.92
N PRO A 3 0.26 0.33 -18.27
CA PRO A 3 0.96 -0.78 -18.92
C PRO A 3 1.01 -2.06 -18.09
N GLN A 4 0.94 -1.95 -16.76
CA GLN A 4 0.98 -3.11 -15.85
C GLN A 4 -0.38 -3.77 -15.69
N HIS A 5 -1.46 -3.16 -16.16
CA HIS A 5 -2.83 -3.66 -16.03
C HIS A 5 -3.22 -3.98 -14.59
N THR A 6 -2.70 -3.20 -13.63
CA THR A 6 -2.96 -3.37 -12.20
C THR A 6 -4.04 -2.40 -11.71
N ILE A 7 -4.69 -2.75 -10.62
CA ILE A 7 -5.66 -1.91 -9.91
C ILE A 7 -5.07 -1.57 -8.53
N PRO A 8 -5.17 -0.30 -8.08
CA PRO A 8 -5.87 0.83 -8.70
C PRO A 8 -5.06 1.54 -9.79
N CYS A 9 -5.78 2.26 -10.64
CA CYS A 9 -5.19 3.18 -11.62
C CYS A 9 -6.07 4.43 -11.66
N MET A 10 -5.44 5.60 -11.66
CA MET A 10 -6.13 6.88 -11.62
C MET A 10 -5.82 7.69 -12.87
N LYS A 11 -6.81 8.43 -13.32
CA LYS A 11 -6.64 9.44 -14.37
C LYS A 11 -7.09 10.80 -13.84
N ASP A 12 -6.23 11.80 -13.96
CA ASP A 12 -6.52 13.18 -13.62
C ASP A 12 -6.18 14.06 -14.82
N GLY A 13 -7.20 14.44 -15.59
CA GLY A 13 -7.00 15.06 -16.88
C GLY A 13 -6.27 14.10 -17.83
N ASP A 14 -5.12 14.50 -18.33
CA ASP A 14 -4.26 13.67 -19.19
C ASP A 14 -3.20 12.90 -18.39
N PHE A 15 -3.10 13.15 -17.08
CA PHE A 15 -2.13 12.49 -16.21
C PHE A 15 -2.71 11.16 -15.70
N CYS A 16 -1.95 10.08 -15.90
CA CYS A 16 -2.33 8.75 -15.44
C CYS A 16 -1.31 8.26 -14.41
N LEU A 17 -1.81 7.66 -13.34
CA LEU A 17 -0.96 7.16 -12.24
C LEU A 17 -1.50 5.84 -11.72
N ASN A 18 -0.62 4.87 -11.57
CA ASN A 18 -0.89 3.63 -10.84
C ASN A 18 -0.13 3.64 -9.51
N GLU A 19 -0.23 2.58 -8.73
CA GLU A 19 0.32 2.44 -7.38
C GLU A 19 -0.49 3.23 -6.34
N SER A 20 -1.22 2.49 -5.48
CA SER A 20 -2.20 3.08 -4.55
C SER A 20 -1.58 4.12 -3.60
N ARG A 21 -0.36 3.87 -3.12
CA ARG A 21 0.31 4.81 -2.20
C ARG A 21 0.73 6.09 -2.92
N ALA A 22 1.21 5.96 -4.15
CA ALA A 22 1.53 7.12 -4.98
C ALA A 22 0.28 7.94 -5.31
N ILE A 23 -0.82 7.28 -5.63
CA ILE A 23 -2.11 7.93 -5.88
C ILE A 23 -2.57 8.68 -4.64
N ALA A 24 -2.49 8.05 -3.47
CA ALA A 24 -2.91 8.67 -2.21
C ALA A 24 -2.10 9.95 -1.91
N THR A 25 -0.79 9.89 -2.02
CA THR A 25 0.08 11.05 -1.77
C THR A 25 -0.14 12.16 -2.81
N TYR A 26 -0.36 11.78 -4.07
CA TYR A 26 -0.69 12.73 -5.13
C TYR A 26 -1.99 13.48 -4.83
N LEU A 27 -3.06 12.75 -4.48
CA LEU A 27 -4.36 13.35 -4.20
C LEU A 27 -4.31 14.30 -3.00
N ILE A 28 -3.64 13.91 -1.93
CA ILE A 28 -3.49 14.77 -0.75
C ILE A 28 -2.68 16.02 -1.08
N THR A 29 -1.61 15.88 -1.86
CA THR A 29 -0.75 17.01 -2.22
C THR A 29 -1.48 18.00 -3.12
N LYS A 30 -2.24 17.51 -4.10
CA LYS A 30 -2.92 18.37 -5.08
C LYS A 30 -4.25 18.92 -4.58
N TYR A 31 -5.05 18.11 -3.90
CA TYR A 31 -6.44 18.44 -3.55
C TYR A 31 -6.69 18.59 -2.05
N GLY A 32 -5.72 18.29 -1.21
CA GLY A 32 -5.87 18.45 0.23
C GLY A 32 -6.01 19.92 0.64
N LYS A 33 -6.83 20.16 1.66
CA LYS A 33 -7.05 21.52 2.19
C LYS A 33 -5.81 22.06 2.89
N ASP A 34 -5.04 21.18 3.52
CA ASP A 34 -3.81 21.49 4.23
C ASP A 34 -2.83 20.32 4.08
N ASP A 35 -1.67 20.40 4.71
CA ASP A 35 -0.63 19.38 4.60
C ASP A 35 -0.56 18.44 5.81
N LYS A 36 -1.59 18.38 6.65
CA LYS A 36 -1.57 17.57 7.88
C LYS A 36 -1.36 16.09 7.63
N LEU A 37 -1.97 15.55 6.55
CA LEU A 37 -1.85 14.13 6.23
C LEU A 37 -0.55 13.80 5.51
N TYR A 38 0.01 14.76 4.80
CA TYR A 38 1.29 14.58 4.11
C TYR A 38 2.11 15.87 4.20
N PRO A 39 2.77 16.11 5.34
CA PRO A 39 3.47 17.38 5.60
C PRO A 39 4.61 17.63 4.63
N LYS A 40 4.90 18.91 4.38
CA LYS A 40 6.03 19.33 3.54
C LYS A 40 7.35 19.29 4.27
N ASP A 41 7.33 19.25 5.61
CA ASP A 41 8.55 19.11 6.40
C ASP A 41 9.29 17.82 6.05
N VAL A 42 10.55 17.92 5.73
CA VAL A 42 11.35 16.81 5.20
C VAL A 42 11.39 15.63 6.17
N VAL A 43 11.60 15.89 7.45
CA VAL A 43 11.69 14.83 8.48
C VAL A 43 10.35 14.15 8.67
N THR A 44 9.28 14.91 8.85
CA THR A 44 7.94 14.37 9.05
C THR A 44 7.47 13.61 7.82
N ARG A 45 7.73 14.16 6.63
CA ARG A 45 7.38 13.49 5.36
C ARG A 45 8.14 12.18 5.20
N ALA A 46 9.42 12.14 5.58
CA ALA A 46 10.22 10.92 5.52
C ALA A 46 9.63 9.81 6.42
N ILE A 47 9.11 10.17 7.59
CA ILE A 47 8.44 9.22 8.48
C ILE A 47 7.15 8.69 7.84
N VAL A 48 6.36 9.56 7.23
CA VAL A 48 5.14 9.15 6.50
C VAL A 48 5.50 8.21 5.36
N ASP A 49 6.49 8.55 4.55
CA ASP A 49 6.94 7.71 3.45
C ASP A 49 7.46 6.35 3.93
N GLN A 50 8.19 6.33 5.05
CA GLN A 50 8.64 5.08 5.68
C GLN A 50 7.46 4.16 6.00
N ARG A 51 6.38 4.72 6.56
CA ARG A 51 5.17 3.95 6.89
C ARG A 51 4.47 3.44 5.63
N LEU A 52 4.38 4.26 4.59
CA LEU A 52 3.78 3.86 3.32
C LEU A 52 4.57 2.72 2.67
N TYR A 53 5.88 2.80 2.65
CA TYR A 53 6.73 1.75 2.09
C TYR A 53 6.71 0.47 2.94
N PHE A 54 6.66 0.60 4.25
CA PHE A 54 6.49 -0.54 5.14
C PHE A 54 5.17 -1.26 4.87
N ASP A 55 4.07 -0.52 4.74
CA ASP A 55 2.77 -1.08 4.42
C ASP A 55 2.81 -1.87 3.12
N MET A 56 3.37 -1.29 2.07
CA MET A 56 3.44 -1.92 0.75
C MET A 56 4.39 -3.10 0.72
N GLY A 57 5.62 -2.95 1.24
CA GLY A 57 6.69 -3.92 1.09
C GLY A 57 6.71 -5.04 2.12
N ASN A 58 6.14 -4.81 3.29
CA ASN A 58 6.20 -5.76 4.41
C ASN A 58 4.84 -6.14 4.94
N PHE A 59 4.06 -5.16 5.42
CA PHE A 59 2.79 -5.43 6.09
C PHE A 59 1.77 -6.04 5.13
N TYR A 60 1.50 -5.38 4.02
CA TYR A 60 0.51 -5.84 3.05
C TYR A 60 0.92 -7.16 2.39
N LYS A 61 2.21 -7.30 2.08
CA LYS A 61 2.74 -8.54 1.53
C LYS A 61 2.55 -9.71 2.49
N SER A 62 2.92 -9.54 3.75
CA SER A 62 2.75 -10.59 4.77
C SER A 62 1.28 -10.89 5.02
N PHE A 63 0.42 -9.87 5.02
CA PHE A 63 -1.02 -10.05 5.09
C PHE A 63 -1.53 -10.92 3.93
N GLY A 64 -1.09 -10.60 2.70
CA GLY A 64 -1.46 -11.38 1.53
C GLY A 64 -1.01 -12.83 1.62
N ASP A 65 0.22 -13.06 2.07
CA ASP A 65 0.77 -14.42 2.25
C ASP A 65 -0.02 -15.23 3.29
N CYS A 66 -0.62 -14.57 4.29
CA CYS A 66 -1.47 -15.22 5.29
C CYS A 66 -2.89 -15.46 4.81
N VAL A 67 -3.50 -14.49 4.14
CA VAL A 67 -4.95 -14.43 3.93
C VAL A 67 -5.35 -14.97 2.55
N TYR A 68 -4.62 -14.63 1.49
CA TYR A 68 -5.02 -15.03 0.15
C TYR A 68 -5.08 -16.54 -0.08
N PRO A 69 -4.18 -17.37 0.45
CA PRO A 69 -4.33 -18.81 0.33
C PRO A 69 -5.64 -19.34 0.93
N ILE A 70 -6.13 -18.74 2.00
CA ILE A 70 -7.41 -19.09 2.63
C ILE A 70 -8.58 -18.63 1.77
N MET A 71 -8.55 -17.37 1.30
CA MET A 71 -9.65 -16.78 0.53
C MET A 71 -9.84 -17.45 -0.83
N PHE A 72 -8.75 -17.88 -1.46
CA PHE A 72 -8.79 -18.46 -2.80
C PHE A 72 -8.65 -19.98 -2.83
N GLY A 73 -8.99 -20.64 -1.71
CA GLY A 73 -9.10 -22.09 -1.67
C GLY A 73 -7.78 -22.85 -1.63
N GLY A 74 -6.74 -22.25 -1.07
CA GLY A 74 -5.46 -22.92 -0.88
C GLY A 74 -5.54 -24.07 0.13
N PRO A 75 -4.45 -24.88 0.25
CA PRO A 75 -4.40 -25.98 1.20
C PRO A 75 -4.49 -25.50 2.65
N THR A 76 -4.83 -26.40 3.56
CA THR A 76 -4.87 -26.10 5.00
C THR A 76 -3.52 -25.55 5.45
N PRO A 77 -3.49 -24.39 6.15
CA PRO A 77 -2.26 -23.75 6.55
C PRO A 77 -1.42 -24.63 7.50
N GLY A 78 -0.12 -24.70 7.23
CA GLY A 78 0.83 -25.37 8.11
C GLY A 78 1.39 -24.44 9.19
N LYS A 79 2.33 -24.97 9.97
CA LYS A 79 2.94 -24.23 11.08
C LYS A 79 3.64 -22.93 10.64
N GLU A 80 4.24 -22.92 9.46
CA GLU A 80 4.89 -21.71 8.91
C GLU A 80 3.90 -20.57 8.68
N PHE A 81 2.69 -20.90 8.26
CA PHE A 81 1.63 -19.92 8.09
C PHE A 81 1.37 -19.17 9.42
N TYR A 82 1.22 -19.91 10.52
CA TYR A 82 0.96 -19.29 11.82
C TYR A 82 2.12 -18.45 12.32
N ARG A 83 3.36 -18.83 12.01
CA ARG A 83 4.53 -18.00 12.31
C ARG A 83 4.47 -16.67 11.59
N THR A 84 4.17 -16.69 10.29
CA THR A 84 4.04 -15.48 9.49
C THR A 84 2.93 -14.57 10.02
N CYS A 85 1.78 -15.15 10.36
CA CYS A 85 0.68 -14.39 10.93
C CYS A 85 1.03 -13.79 12.28
N ASN A 86 1.76 -14.51 13.13
CA ASN A 86 2.17 -14.02 14.44
C ASN A 86 3.14 -12.83 14.35
N VAL A 87 3.93 -12.72 13.29
CA VAL A 87 4.79 -11.55 13.05
C VAL A 87 3.95 -10.31 12.74
N LEU A 88 2.77 -10.49 12.10
CA LEU A 88 1.86 -9.38 11.76
C LEU A 88 1.06 -8.88 12.97
N PHE A 89 0.64 -9.77 13.81
CA PHE A 89 -0.30 -9.52 14.89
C PHE A 89 0.28 -9.85 16.27
#